data_4177ccf09c5cc42c41f7fc361f498e4a
#
_entry.id   4177ccf09c5cc42c41f7fc361f498e4a
#
_cell.length_a   1.000
_cell.length_b   1.000
_cell.length_c   1.000
_cell.angle_alpha   90.00
_cell.angle_beta   90.00
_cell.angle_gamma   90.00
#
_symmetry.space_group_name_H-M   'P 1'
#
loop_
_entity.id
_entity.type
_entity.pdbx_description
1 polymer ?
#
loop_
_entity_poly.entity_id
_entity_poly.type
_entity_poly.pdbx_seq_one_letter_code
_entity_poly.pdbx_strand_id
1 'polypeptide(L)'
;EIPNATLADVLNLLADPSYRNYVVNTITDPALKAFWIQEYNKMPERLQTEAISPIQNKVGQFITSPMIRRIIGRPKSTVDLKDVMDNGMIFLANLSQGRLGEDNATLLGATLITKFQLAAMNRVDTKEADRVPFNLFVDEFQNFATESFIKILSEARKYKLNLMLANQYMAQIPEEVQKAILGNVGSMVSFRIGAEDAGIIHKEFGEVFSENDLVNLANFQIAARLMIDNHSSRPFLATTLPEPASIN
;
A
#
# COMPACT_ATOMS: atom_id res chain seq x y z
N GLU A 1 -10.63 10.83 20.86
CA GLU A 1 -11.38 11.51 21.94
C GLU A 1 -11.81 12.95 21.56
N ILE A 2 -11.22 13.56 20.53
CA ILE A 2 -11.67 14.85 20.01
C ILE A 2 -12.66 14.59 18.88
N PRO A 3 -13.94 15.01 19.03
CA PRO A 3 -14.94 14.85 17.98
C PRO A 3 -14.53 15.55 16.69
N ASN A 4 -14.64 14.84 15.58
CA ASN A 4 -14.32 15.35 14.24
C ASN A 4 -12.84 15.72 14.00
N ALA A 5 -11.92 15.23 14.83
CA ALA A 5 -10.50 15.40 14.56
C ALA A 5 -10.07 14.74 13.25
N THR A 6 -9.13 15.38 12.57
CA THR A 6 -8.60 14.97 11.27
C THR A 6 -7.07 14.85 11.34
N LEU A 7 -6.45 14.31 10.28
CA LEU A 7 -5.00 14.28 10.21
C LEU A 7 -4.37 15.69 10.24
N ALA A 8 -5.11 16.71 9.78
CA ALA A 8 -4.65 18.10 9.85
C ALA A 8 -4.47 18.61 11.29
N ASP A 9 -5.29 18.11 12.21
CA ASP A 9 -5.24 18.51 13.61
C ASP A 9 -3.99 18.00 14.35
N VAL A 10 -3.30 17.01 13.78
CA VAL A 10 -2.00 16.56 14.31
C VAL A 10 -0.98 17.69 14.27
N LEU A 11 -0.96 18.50 13.20
CA LEU A 11 -0.03 19.64 13.13
C LEU A 11 -0.38 20.71 14.16
N ASN A 12 -1.66 20.99 14.36
CA ASN A 12 -2.12 21.92 15.38
C ASN A 12 -1.75 21.43 16.78
N LEU A 13 -1.94 20.15 17.06
CA LEU A 13 -1.56 19.53 18.35
C LEU A 13 -0.06 19.66 18.63
N LEU A 14 0.77 19.52 17.59
CA LEU A 14 2.23 19.56 17.75
C LEU A 14 2.78 21.00 17.78
N ALA A 15 2.20 21.92 17.02
CA ALA A 15 2.74 23.26 16.83
C ALA A 15 2.08 24.34 17.73
N ASP A 16 0.77 24.21 18.04
CA ASP A 16 0.03 25.21 18.81
C ASP A 16 -0.15 24.77 20.27
N PRO A 17 0.53 25.43 21.23
CA PRO A 17 0.37 25.12 22.65
C PRO A 17 -1.07 25.29 23.16
N SER A 18 -1.82 26.25 22.64
CA SER A 18 -3.21 26.49 23.05
C SER A 18 -4.13 25.36 22.64
N TYR A 19 -4.02 24.93 21.37
CA TYR A 19 -4.75 23.77 20.86
C TYR A 19 -4.33 22.48 21.59
N ARG A 20 -3.03 22.29 21.81
CA ARG A 20 -2.51 21.15 22.57
C ARG A 20 -3.10 21.08 23.97
N ASN A 21 -3.11 22.21 24.71
CA ASN A 21 -3.70 22.24 26.03
C ASN A 21 -5.20 21.92 26.05
N TYR A 22 -5.94 22.41 25.04
CA TYR A 22 -7.35 22.05 24.86
C TYR A 22 -7.50 20.53 24.69
N VAL A 23 -6.74 19.94 23.77
CA VAL A 23 -6.76 18.49 23.49
C VAL A 23 -6.38 17.68 24.74
N VAL A 24 -5.28 18.02 25.39
CA VAL A 24 -4.79 17.30 26.58
C VAL A 24 -5.80 17.34 27.74
N ASN A 25 -6.56 18.41 27.87
CA ASN A 25 -7.61 18.49 28.88
C ASN A 25 -8.79 17.56 28.62
N THR A 26 -9.05 17.21 27.35
CA THR A 26 -10.12 16.27 26.99
C THR A 26 -9.69 14.80 27.04
N ILE A 27 -8.39 14.51 27.13
CA ILE A 27 -7.86 13.14 27.23
C ILE A 27 -8.32 12.50 28.54
N THR A 28 -8.93 11.33 28.45
CA THR A 28 -9.39 10.54 29.58
C THR A 28 -8.35 9.53 30.06
N ASP A 29 -7.47 9.05 29.15
CA ASP A 29 -6.37 8.12 29.47
C ASP A 29 -5.30 8.83 30.33
N PRO A 30 -5.07 8.39 31.59
CA PRO A 30 -4.11 9.03 32.47
C PRO A 30 -2.67 8.93 31.99
N ALA A 31 -2.28 7.81 31.35
CA ALA A 31 -0.92 7.61 30.86
C ALA A 31 -0.61 8.55 29.69
N LEU A 32 -1.55 8.64 28.73
CA LEU A 32 -1.43 9.56 27.60
C LEU A 32 -1.42 11.02 28.06
N LYS A 33 -2.25 11.38 29.04
CA LYS A 33 -2.27 12.72 29.65
C LYS A 33 -0.97 13.04 30.34
N ALA A 34 -0.42 12.09 31.11
CA ALA A 34 0.86 12.24 31.79
C ALA A 34 2.01 12.47 30.82
N PHE A 35 2.06 11.74 29.69
CA PHE A 35 3.05 11.96 28.64
C PHE A 35 3.06 13.43 28.17
N TRP A 36 1.90 14.00 27.83
CA TRP A 36 1.83 15.37 27.34
C TRP A 36 2.24 16.40 28.40
N ILE A 37 1.80 16.23 29.66
CA ILE A 37 2.02 17.19 30.71
C ILE A 37 3.42 17.06 31.34
N GLN A 38 3.88 15.82 31.57
CA GLN A 38 5.08 15.59 32.37
C GLN A 38 6.33 15.39 31.51
N GLU A 39 6.16 14.91 30.27
CA GLU A 39 7.28 14.66 29.37
C GLU A 39 7.34 15.70 28.26
N TYR A 40 6.37 15.70 27.35
CA TYR A 40 6.43 16.54 26.15
C TYR A 40 6.48 18.05 26.48
N ASN A 41 5.60 18.56 27.31
CA ASN A 41 5.57 19.98 27.63
C ASN A 41 6.78 20.45 28.44
N LYS A 42 7.53 19.52 29.06
CA LYS A 42 8.78 19.85 29.81
C LYS A 42 10.03 19.69 28.93
N MET A 43 9.92 19.17 27.74
CA MET A 43 11.06 19.11 26.81
C MET A 43 11.53 20.55 26.48
N PRO A 44 12.83 20.78 26.40
CA PRO A 44 13.37 22.01 25.82
C PRO A 44 12.81 22.23 24.40
N GLU A 45 12.52 23.47 24.04
CA GLU A 45 11.92 23.84 22.75
C GLU A 45 12.67 23.26 21.54
N ARG A 46 14.00 23.23 21.62
CA ARG A 46 14.84 22.63 20.59
C ARG A 46 14.53 21.15 20.40
N LEU A 47 14.40 20.38 21.47
CA LEU A 47 14.10 18.94 21.41
C LEU A 47 12.67 18.70 20.93
N GLN A 48 11.70 19.55 21.33
CA GLN A 48 10.35 19.48 20.78
C GLN A 48 10.38 19.67 19.26
N THR A 49 11.08 20.70 18.78
CA THR A 49 11.19 20.99 17.33
C THR A 49 11.84 19.84 16.59
N GLU A 50 12.93 19.26 17.11
CA GLU A 50 13.60 18.12 16.48
C GLU A 50 12.68 16.88 16.44
N ALA A 51 11.92 16.61 17.49
CA ALA A 51 11.01 15.47 17.56
C ALA A 51 9.80 15.59 16.60
N ILE A 52 9.26 16.80 16.41
CA ILE A 52 8.07 17.02 15.60
C ILE A 52 8.36 17.25 14.12
N SER A 53 9.56 17.71 13.76
CA SER A 53 9.93 18.06 12.38
C SER A 53 9.67 16.94 11.38
N PRO A 54 9.98 15.66 11.63
CA PRO A 54 9.67 14.58 10.71
C PRO A 54 8.17 14.42 10.46
N ILE A 55 7.36 14.58 11.51
CA ILE A 55 5.89 14.49 11.43
C ILE A 55 5.33 15.67 10.66
N GLN A 56 5.82 16.90 11.00
CA GLN A 56 5.40 18.12 10.30
C GLN A 56 5.72 18.06 8.81
N ASN A 57 6.90 17.57 8.42
CA ASN A 57 7.29 17.41 7.04
C ASN A 57 6.37 16.42 6.30
N LYS A 58 6.08 15.28 6.91
CA LYS A 58 5.22 14.26 6.31
C LYS A 58 3.75 14.70 6.21
N VAL A 59 3.18 15.17 7.31
CA VAL A 59 1.76 15.59 7.35
C VAL A 59 1.57 16.91 6.60
N GLY A 60 2.56 17.81 6.64
CA GLY A 60 2.54 19.10 5.94
C GLY A 60 2.38 18.94 4.43
N GLN A 61 3.07 17.98 3.82
CA GLN A 61 2.95 17.69 2.39
C GLN A 61 1.49 17.39 1.99
N PHE A 62 0.76 16.63 2.81
CA PHE A 62 -0.66 16.35 2.57
C PHE A 62 -1.54 17.59 2.64
N ILE A 63 -1.28 18.46 3.60
CA ILE A 63 -2.16 19.61 3.89
C ILE A 63 -1.93 20.76 2.89
N THR A 64 -0.73 20.87 2.33
CA THR A 64 -0.42 21.91 1.34
C THR A 64 -1.09 21.64 0.00
N SER A 65 -1.38 20.39 -0.35
CA SER A 65 -2.16 20.06 -1.54
C SER A 65 -3.66 20.24 -1.30
N PRO A 66 -4.36 21.15 -2.00
CA PRO A 66 -5.79 21.36 -1.80
C PRO A 66 -6.64 20.12 -2.08
N MET A 67 -6.22 19.27 -3.05
CA MET A 67 -6.90 18.04 -3.40
C MET A 67 -6.78 17.02 -2.27
N ILE A 68 -5.56 16.77 -1.79
CA ILE A 68 -5.29 15.83 -0.71
C ILE A 68 -5.97 16.28 0.57
N ARG A 69 -5.88 17.57 0.90
CA ARG A 69 -6.55 18.14 2.08
C ARG A 69 -8.07 17.91 2.09
N ARG A 70 -8.73 17.92 0.93
CA ARG A 70 -10.16 17.60 0.81
C ARG A 70 -10.46 16.13 1.14
N ILE A 71 -9.51 15.24 0.90
CA ILE A 71 -9.65 13.80 1.18
C ILE A 71 -9.40 13.54 2.65
N ILE A 72 -8.21 13.91 3.16
CA ILE A 72 -7.76 13.57 4.52
C ILE A 72 -8.31 14.50 5.61
N GLY A 73 -8.79 15.69 5.25
CA GLY A 73 -9.38 16.66 6.17
C GLY A 73 -10.86 16.40 6.47
N ARG A 74 -11.39 15.25 6.08
CA ARG A 74 -12.77 14.85 6.44
C ARG A 74 -12.75 14.03 7.72
N PRO A 75 -13.57 14.39 8.73
CA PRO A 75 -13.64 13.66 9.99
C PRO A 75 -14.13 12.22 9.84
N LYS A 76 -14.96 11.96 8.82
CA LYS A 76 -15.52 10.64 8.54
C LYS A 76 -15.20 10.23 7.11
N SER A 77 -14.80 8.98 6.94
CA SER A 77 -14.70 8.38 5.61
C SER A 77 -16.07 8.33 4.95
N THR A 78 -16.11 8.67 3.66
CA THR A 78 -17.33 8.53 2.85
C THR A 78 -17.45 7.14 2.23
N VAL A 79 -16.40 6.34 2.30
CA VAL A 79 -16.33 4.96 1.79
C VAL A 79 -15.88 4.05 2.94
N ASP A 80 -16.66 3.00 3.18
CA ASP A 80 -16.25 1.89 4.05
C ASP A 80 -15.64 0.79 3.18
N LEU A 81 -14.34 0.60 3.29
CA LEU A 81 -13.62 -0.39 2.48
C LEU A 81 -13.95 -1.82 2.89
N LYS A 82 -14.35 -2.05 4.15
CA LYS A 82 -14.83 -3.37 4.57
C LYS A 82 -16.14 -3.70 3.87
N ASP A 83 -17.06 -2.74 3.81
CA ASP A 83 -18.34 -2.87 3.10
C ASP A 83 -18.12 -3.11 1.59
N VAL A 84 -17.20 -2.36 0.97
CA VAL A 84 -16.78 -2.59 -0.43
C VAL A 84 -16.31 -4.03 -0.66
N MET A 85 -15.51 -4.56 0.25
CA MET A 85 -14.97 -5.91 0.14
C MET A 85 -16.02 -6.99 0.39
N ASP A 86 -16.87 -6.80 1.41
CA ASP A 86 -17.83 -7.82 1.86
C ASP A 86 -19.04 -7.92 0.92
N ASN A 87 -19.39 -6.83 0.23
CA ASN A 87 -20.48 -6.79 -0.75
C ASN A 87 -20.03 -6.99 -2.21
N GLY A 88 -18.77 -7.35 -2.44
CA GLY A 88 -18.23 -7.62 -3.78
C GLY A 88 -18.29 -6.42 -4.72
N MET A 89 -18.13 -5.21 -4.19
CA MET A 89 -18.17 -3.98 -4.98
C MET A 89 -16.87 -3.78 -5.76
N ILE A 90 -16.96 -3.03 -6.85
CA ILE A 90 -15.79 -2.60 -7.62
C ILE A 90 -15.37 -1.21 -7.13
N PHE A 91 -14.12 -1.11 -6.69
CA PHE A 91 -13.50 0.15 -6.27
C PHE A 91 -12.38 0.54 -7.24
N LEU A 92 -12.49 1.70 -7.87
CA LEU A 92 -11.51 2.22 -8.81
C LEU A 92 -10.83 3.46 -8.22
N ALA A 93 -9.52 3.43 -8.08
CA ALA A 93 -8.70 4.54 -7.63
C ALA A 93 -7.75 5.00 -8.74
N ASN A 94 -7.98 6.19 -9.28
CA ASN A 94 -7.05 6.80 -10.22
C ASN A 94 -5.99 7.61 -9.46
N LEU A 95 -4.79 7.04 -9.33
CA LEU A 95 -3.65 7.63 -8.64
C LEU A 95 -2.59 8.15 -9.63
N SER A 96 -3.02 8.58 -10.81
CA SER A 96 -2.13 9.09 -11.86
C SER A 96 -1.24 10.22 -11.34
N GLN A 97 0.08 10.02 -11.43
CA GLN A 97 1.09 10.99 -11.00
C GLN A 97 0.97 12.32 -11.75
N GLY A 98 0.56 12.31 -13.03
CA GLY A 98 0.35 13.50 -13.82
C GLY A 98 -0.77 14.41 -13.30
N ARG A 99 -1.71 13.89 -12.50
CA ARG A 99 -2.81 14.68 -11.90
C ARG A 99 -2.57 15.04 -10.44
N LEU A 100 -1.94 14.15 -9.71
CA LEU A 100 -1.76 14.28 -8.25
C LEU A 100 -0.39 14.86 -7.88
N GLY A 101 0.61 14.70 -8.74
CA GLY A 101 2.01 14.77 -8.40
C GLY A 101 2.51 13.46 -7.78
N GLU A 102 3.79 13.17 -7.95
CA GLU A 102 4.42 11.91 -7.55
C GLU A 102 4.26 11.63 -6.04
N ASP A 103 4.66 12.57 -5.19
CA ASP A 103 4.59 12.43 -3.73
C ASP A 103 3.16 12.16 -3.23
N ASN A 104 2.18 12.91 -3.78
CA ASN A 104 0.79 12.76 -3.39
C ASN A 104 0.20 11.43 -3.85
N ALA A 105 0.53 10.98 -5.07
CA ALA A 105 0.09 9.70 -5.61
C ALA A 105 0.63 8.54 -4.77
N THR A 106 1.93 8.54 -4.48
CA THR A 106 2.63 7.57 -3.65
C THR A 106 1.99 7.48 -2.26
N LEU A 107 1.76 8.61 -1.64
CA LEU A 107 1.25 8.70 -0.28
C LEU A 107 -0.22 8.25 -0.17
N LEU A 108 -1.08 8.66 -1.12
CA LEU A 108 -2.46 8.19 -1.19
C LEU A 108 -2.55 6.70 -1.48
N GLY A 109 -1.73 6.21 -2.41
CA GLY A 109 -1.71 4.79 -2.76
C GLY A 109 -1.27 3.92 -1.58
N ALA A 110 -0.17 4.26 -0.91
CA ALA A 110 0.29 3.56 0.29
C ALA A 110 -0.78 3.59 1.41
N THR A 111 -1.47 4.74 1.58
CA THR A 111 -2.55 4.87 2.55
C THR A 111 -3.74 3.99 2.19
N LEU A 112 -4.15 3.93 0.91
CA LEU A 112 -5.25 3.07 0.45
C LEU A 112 -4.93 1.60 0.65
N ILE A 113 -3.73 1.16 0.28
CA ILE A 113 -3.28 -0.22 0.47
C ILE A 113 -3.34 -0.59 1.96
N THR A 114 -2.82 0.28 2.83
CA THR A 114 -2.89 0.07 4.28
C THR A 114 -4.35 0.01 4.78
N LYS A 115 -5.23 0.84 4.25
CA LYS A 115 -6.65 0.82 4.59
C LYS A 115 -7.34 -0.46 4.13
N PHE A 116 -7.02 -1.00 2.95
CA PHE A 116 -7.52 -2.30 2.51
C PHE A 116 -6.99 -3.43 3.39
N GLN A 117 -5.73 -3.38 3.81
CA GLN A 117 -5.18 -4.33 4.78
C GLN A 117 -5.98 -4.32 6.08
N LEU A 118 -6.18 -3.15 6.68
CA LEU A 118 -6.94 -3.01 7.92
C LEU A 118 -8.39 -3.48 7.74
N ALA A 119 -9.03 -3.13 6.63
CA ALA A 119 -10.37 -3.60 6.31
C ALA A 119 -10.43 -5.14 6.18
N ALA A 120 -9.41 -5.75 5.56
CA ALA A 120 -9.30 -7.21 5.49
C ALA A 120 -9.13 -7.82 6.88
N MET A 121 -8.23 -7.29 7.71
CA MET A 121 -8.00 -7.77 9.08
C MET A 121 -9.25 -7.64 9.95
N ASN A 122 -10.07 -6.62 9.75
CA ASN A 122 -11.36 -6.45 10.45
C ASN A 122 -12.41 -7.51 10.08
N ARG A 123 -12.09 -8.44 9.18
CA ARG A 123 -12.90 -9.63 8.89
C ARG A 123 -12.63 -10.79 9.85
N VAL A 124 -11.83 -10.59 10.89
CA VAL A 124 -11.46 -11.64 11.86
C VAL A 124 -12.68 -12.32 12.46
N ASP A 125 -13.75 -11.57 12.74
CA ASP A 125 -14.99 -12.09 13.31
C ASP A 125 -15.92 -12.77 12.27
N THR A 126 -15.61 -12.65 10.97
CA THR A 126 -16.33 -13.32 9.90
C THR A 126 -15.70 -14.70 9.68
N LYS A 127 -16.50 -15.78 9.67
CA LYS A 127 -16.00 -17.13 9.38
C LYS A 127 -15.32 -17.15 8.01
N GLU A 128 -14.25 -17.90 7.88
CA GLU A 128 -13.46 -17.95 6.64
C GLU A 128 -14.30 -18.36 5.42
N ALA A 129 -15.24 -19.30 5.60
CA ALA A 129 -16.13 -19.75 4.53
C ALA A 129 -17.05 -18.63 4.01
N ASP A 130 -17.45 -17.69 4.88
CA ASP A 130 -18.40 -16.63 4.59
C ASP A 130 -17.71 -15.35 4.04
N ARG A 131 -16.37 -15.28 4.09
CA ARG A 131 -15.63 -14.13 3.55
C ARG A 131 -15.70 -14.12 2.03
N VAL A 132 -16.13 -13.01 1.46
CA VAL A 132 -16.11 -12.79 0.00
C VAL A 132 -14.67 -12.54 -0.45
N PRO A 133 -14.14 -13.29 -1.45
CA PRO A 133 -12.83 -12.99 -2.01
C PRO A 133 -12.80 -11.58 -2.62
N PHE A 134 -11.77 -10.82 -2.30
CA PHE A 134 -11.55 -9.49 -2.87
C PHE A 134 -10.19 -9.46 -3.57
N ASN A 135 -10.18 -9.01 -4.82
CA ASN A 135 -8.97 -8.93 -5.64
C ASN A 135 -8.49 -7.48 -5.69
N LEU A 136 -7.33 -7.21 -5.14
CA LEU A 136 -6.66 -5.91 -5.16
C LEU A 136 -5.58 -5.91 -6.25
N PHE A 137 -5.83 -5.15 -7.31
CA PHE A 137 -4.89 -4.93 -8.40
C PHE A 137 -4.12 -3.65 -8.13
N VAL A 138 -2.80 -3.71 -8.10
CA VAL A 138 -1.93 -2.56 -7.90
C VAL A 138 -0.98 -2.46 -9.09
N ASP A 139 -1.26 -1.52 -9.96
CA ASP A 139 -0.37 -1.18 -11.06
C ASP A 139 0.71 -0.20 -10.59
N GLU A 140 1.89 -0.23 -11.25
CA GLU A 140 3.07 0.55 -10.86
C GLU A 140 3.39 0.39 -9.36
N PHE A 141 3.34 -0.86 -8.87
CA PHE A 141 3.45 -1.20 -7.45
C PHE A 141 4.71 -0.61 -6.78
N GLN A 142 5.82 -0.47 -7.50
CA GLN A 142 7.04 0.12 -6.98
C GLN A 142 6.82 1.50 -6.34
N ASN A 143 5.83 2.27 -6.79
CA ASN A 143 5.50 3.58 -6.23
C ASN A 143 4.87 3.49 -4.83
N PHE A 144 4.37 2.32 -4.44
CA PHE A 144 3.63 2.09 -3.20
C PHE A 144 4.31 1.07 -2.29
N ALA A 145 5.44 0.51 -2.72
CA ALA A 145 6.17 -0.54 -2.02
C ALA A 145 6.82 0.01 -0.74
N THR A 146 6.20 -0.23 0.40
CA THR A 146 6.69 0.11 1.73
C THR A 146 6.96 -1.15 2.54
N GLU A 147 7.78 -1.07 3.59
CA GLU A 147 8.01 -2.19 4.51
C GLU A 147 6.71 -2.69 5.16
N SER A 148 5.75 -1.80 5.38
CA SER A 148 4.41 -2.18 5.88
C SER A 148 3.70 -3.16 4.98
N PHE A 149 4.02 -3.15 3.66
CA PHE A 149 3.42 -4.05 2.69
C PHE A 149 3.83 -5.52 2.89
N ILE A 150 4.97 -5.78 3.50
CA ILE A 150 5.45 -7.14 3.81
C ILE A 150 4.41 -7.92 4.65
N LYS A 151 3.77 -7.24 5.60
CA LYS A 151 2.71 -7.85 6.43
C LYS A 151 1.48 -8.21 5.61
N ILE A 152 1.12 -7.37 4.63
CA ILE A 152 -0.01 -7.67 3.74
C ILE A 152 0.27 -8.95 2.96
N LEU A 153 1.44 -9.08 2.36
CA LEU A 153 1.83 -10.26 1.57
C LEU A 153 1.71 -11.57 2.37
N SER A 154 2.12 -11.54 3.64
CA SER A 154 2.11 -12.73 4.48
C SER A 154 0.73 -13.08 5.07
N GLU A 155 -0.16 -12.11 5.26
CA GLU A 155 -1.40 -12.28 6.00
C GLU A 155 -2.68 -12.16 5.16
N ALA A 156 -2.64 -11.46 4.03
CA ALA A 156 -3.82 -11.11 3.22
C ALA A 156 -4.66 -12.33 2.82
N ARG A 157 -4.01 -13.45 2.49
CA ARG A 157 -4.68 -14.69 2.09
C ARG A 157 -5.66 -15.21 3.15
N LYS A 158 -5.33 -15.10 4.44
CA LYS A 158 -6.19 -15.54 5.54
C LYS A 158 -7.54 -14.81 5.55
N TYR A 159 -7.55 -13.59 5.05
CA TYR A 159 -8.72 -12.72 5.00
C TYR A 159 -9.38 -12.68 3.62
N LYS A 160 -9.01 -13.60 2.71
CA LYS A 160 -9.44 -13.62 1.31
C LYS A 160 -9.22 -12.30 0.57
N LEU A 161 -8.12 -11.62 0.86
CA LEU A 161 -7.59 -10.52 0.07
C LEU A 161 -6.50 -11.07 -0.86
N ASN A 162 -6.79 -11.14 -2.15
CA ASN A 162 -5.88 -11.58 -3.18
C ASN A 162 -5.16 -10.36 -3.77
N LEU A 163 -3.84 -10.46 -3.93
CA LEU A 163 -3.03 -9.36 -4.45
C LEU A 163 -2.56 -9.70 -5.87
N MET A 164 -2.72 -8.77 -6.78
CA MET A 164 -2.10 -8.77 -8.10
C MET A 164 -1.27 -7.49 -8.23
N LEU A 165 0.05 -7.67 -8.32
CA LEU A 165 1.02 -6.58 -8.34
C LEU A 165 1.67 -6.52 -9.71
N ALA A 166 1.71 -5.35 -10.31
CA ALA A 166 2.43 -5.10 -11.55
C ALA A 166 3.50 -4.02 -11.31
N ASN A 167 4.70 -4.28 -11.81
CA ASN A 167 5.83 -3.35 -11.75
C ASN A 167 6.69 -3.48 -13.00
N GLN A 168 7.43 -2.42 -13.33
CA GLN A 168 8.28 -2.40 -14.51
C GLN A 168 9.70 -2.90 -14.19
N TYR A 169 10.25 -2.53 -13.03
CA TYR A 169 11.63 -2.86 -12.63
C TYR A 169 11.68 -3.33 -11.18
N MET A 170 12.26 -4.49 -10.95
CA MET A 170 12.48 -5.00 -9.58
C MET A 170 13.41 -4.10 -8.78
N ALA A 171 14.43 -3.53 -9.41
CA ALA A 171 15.40 -2.64 -8.75
C ALA A 171 14.79 -1.39 -8.09
N GLN A 172 13.59 -0.96 -8.48
CA GLN A 172 12.87 0.15 -7.85
C GLN A 172 12.14 -0.24 -6.56
N ILE A 173 12.03 -1.52 -6.28
CA ILE A 173 11.37 -2.03 -5.07
C ILE A 173 12.43 -2.25 -4.00
N PRO A 174 12.22 -1.81 -2.74
CA PRO A 174 13.17 -2.08 -1.65
C PRO A 174 13.46 -3.58 -1.52
N GLU A 175 14.72 -3.96 -1.29
CA GLU A 175 15.20 -5.35 -1.31
C GLU A 175 14.39 -6.28 -0.39
N GLU A 176 14.03 -5.83 0.81
CA GLU A 176 13.24 -6.62 1.75
C GLU A 176 11.82 -6.87 1.24
N VAL A 177 11.23 -5.91 0.50
CA VAL A 177 9.92 -6.06 -0.13
C VAL A 177 10.02 -7.00 -1.34
N GLN A 178 11.09 -6.92 -2.14
CA GLN A 178 11.33 -7.87 -3.23
C GLN A 178 11.37 -9.31 -2.71
N LYS A 179 12.17 -9.57 -1.67
CA LYS A 179 12.27 -10.90 -1.03
C LYS A 179 10.92 -11.39 -0.52
N ALA A 180 10.15 -10.48 0.09
CA ALA A 180 8.82 -10.82 0.58
C ALA A 180 7.85 -11.15 -0.57
N ILE A 181 7.89 -10.41 -1.68
CA ILE A 181 7.08 -10.71 -2.88
C ILE A 181 7.46 -12.09 -3.41
N LEU A 182 8.72 -12.31 -3.75
CA LEU A 182 9.20 -13.54 -4.35
C LEU A 182 8.94 -14.77 -3.48
N GLY A 183 9.01 -14.61 -2.15
CA GLY A 183 8.71 -15.68 -1.20
C GLY A 183 7.22 -15.97 -0.97
N ASN A 184 6.31 -15.09 -1.40
CA ASN A 184 4.87 -15.25 -1.13
C ASN A 184 4.02 -15.38 -2.41
N VAL A 185 4.54 -15.01 -3.59
CA VAL A 185 3.76 -15.09 -4.84
C VAL A 185 3.64 -16.53 -5.33
N GLY A 186 2.42 -16.97 -5.56
CA GLY A 186 2.14 -18.29 -6.14
C GLY A 186 2.23 -18.29 -7.67
N SER A 187 1.76 -17.22 -8.31
CA SER A 187 1.79 -17.06 -9.75
C SER A 187 2.71 -15.90 -10.13
N MET A 188 3.50 -16.08 -11.16
CA MET A 188 4.40 -15.07 -11.71
C MET A 188 4.27 -15.03 -13.22
N VAL A 189 4.16 -13.83 -13.78
CA VAL A 189 4.13 -13.57 -15.20
C VAL A 189 5.17 -12.49 -15.51
N SER A 190 6.07 -12.76 -16.41
CA SER A 190 7.08 -11.81 -16.87
C SER A 190 6.95 -11.59 -18.37
N PHE A 191 6.86 -10.33 -18.78
CA PHE A 191 7.14 -9.89 -20.13
C PHE A 191 8.64 -9.78 -20.33
N ARG A 192 9.08 -9.22 -21.46
CA ARG A 192 10.48 -8.91 -21.71
C ARG A 192 11.00 -7.93 -20.62
N ILE A 193 12.12 -8.29 -20.02
CA ILE A 193 12.76 -7.54 -18.92
C ILE A 193 14.18 -7.15 -19.26
N GLY A 194 14.75 -6.22 -18.51
CA GLY A 194 16.15 -5.84 -18.61
C GLY A 194 17.09 -6.90 -18.01
N ALA A 195 18.39 -6.83 -18.37
CA ALA A 195 19.39 -7.78 -17.92
C ALA A 195 19.55 -7.84 -16.39
N GLU A 196 19.36 -6.72 -15.70
CA GLU A 196 19.46 -6.66 -14.24
C GLU A 196 18.38 -7.52 -13.56
N ASP A 197 17.13 -7.40 -14.01
CA ASP A 197 16.01 -8.18 -13.48
C ASP A 197 16.05 -9.64 -13.95
N ALA A 198 16.64 -9.90 -15.12
CA ALA A 198 16.71 -11.25 -15.69
C ALA A 198 17.43 -12.24 -14.78
N GLY A 199 18.50 -11.81 -14.09
CA GLY A 199 19.22 -12.64 -13.14
C GLY A 199 18.41 -13.05 -11.91
N ILE A 200 17.42 -12.25 -11.52
CA ILE A 200 16.50 -12.54 -10.41
C ILE A 200 15.40 -13.49 -10.92
N ILE A 201 14.72 -13.10 -11.99
CA ILE A 201 13.54 -13.79 -12.53
C ILE A 201 13.89 -15.16 -13.09
N HIS A 202 15.08 -15.34 -13.71
CA HIS A 202 15.61 -16.62 -14.15
C HIS A 202 15.60 -17.65 -13.00
N LYS A 203 16.12 -17.28 -11.82
CA LYS A 203 16.15 -18.15 -10.64
C LYS A 203 14.74 -18.49 -10.15
N GLU A 204 13.83 -17.53 -10.16
CA GLU A 204 12.45 -17.72 -9.75
C GLU A 204 11.66 -18.67 -10.68
N PHE A 205 12.04 -18.74 -11.94
CA PHE A 205 11.52 -19.73 -12.88
C PHE A 205 12.26 -21.08 -12.82
N GLY A 206 13.12 -21.28 -11.80
CA GLY A 206 13.84 -22.56 -11.61
C GLY A 206 14.80 -22.87 -12.76
N GLU A 207 15.39 -21.84 -13.35
CA GLU A 207 16.39 -21.92 -14.44
C GLU A 207 15.85 -22.57 -15.73
N VAL A 208 14.53 -22.67 -15.88
CA VAL A 208 13.88 -23.22 -17.09
C VAL A 208 14.13 -22.32 -18.32
N PHE A 209 14.17 -20.99 -18.09
CA PHE A 209 14.51 -19.99 -19.10
C PHE A 209 15.86 -19.39 -18.76
N SER A 210 16.76 -19.23 -19.73
CA SER A 210 17.98 -18.48 -19.53
C SER A 210 17.70 -16.98 -19.36
N GLU A 211 18.63 -16.23 -18.79
CA GLU A 211 18.53 -14.76 -18.72
C GLU A 211 18.35 -14.16 -20.12
N ASN A 212 19.06 -14.74 -21.11
CA ASN A 212 18.97 -14.32 -22.50
C ASN A 212 17.58 -14.56 -23.11
N ASP A 213 16.90 -15.64 -22.75
CA ASP A 213 15.52 -15.89 -23.18
C ASP A 213 14.58 -14.80 -22.66
N LEU A 214 14.70 -14.41 -21.39
CA LEU A 214 13.84 -13.41 -20.76
C LEU A 214 14.07 -12.00 -21.31
N VAL A 215 15.31 -11.66 -21.67
CA VAL A 215 15.65 -10.35 -22.25
C VAL A 215 15.19 -10.26 -23.71
N ASN A 216 15.09 -11.39 -24.42
CA ASN A 216 14.73 -11.44 -25.86
C ASN A 216 13.30 -11.88 -26.13
N LEU A 217 12.41 -11.93 -25.13
CA LEU A 217 10.99 -12.21 -25.37
C LEU A 217 10.42 -11.24 -26.42
N ALA A 218 9.68 -11.76 -27.37
CA ALA A 218 9.02 -10.94 -28.38
C ALA A 218 7.86 -10.13 -27.75
N ASN A 219 7.37 -9.13 -28.48
CA ASN A 219 6.20 -8.38 -28.05
C ASN A 219 5.02 -9.36 -27.85
N PHE A 220 4.26 -9.14 -26.77
CA PHE A 220 3.12 -9.96 -26.35
C PHE A 220 3.48 -11.39 -25.92
N GLN A 221 4.74 -11.80 -25.94
CA GLN A 221 5.18 -13.04 -25.31
C GLN A 221 5.41 -12.84 -23.81
N ILE A 222 5.09 -13.87 -23.05
CA ILE A 222 5.29 -13.94 -21.60
C ILE A 222 5.94 -15.26 -21.22
N ALA A 223 6.77 -15.20 -20.18
CA ALA A 223 7.15 -16.35 -19.38
C ALA A 223 6.24 -16.40 -18.15
N ALA A 224 5.66 -17.54 -17.86
CA ALA A 224 4.69 -17.65 -16.76
C ALA A 224 4.91 -18.92 -15.92
N ARG A 225 4.65 -18.81 -14.63
CA ARG A 225 4.47 -19.89 -13.68
C ARG A 225 3.19 -19.61 -12.91
N LEU A 226 2.24 -20.52 -12.93
CA LEU A 226 0.92 -20.31 -12.34
C LEU A 226 0.69 -21.25 -11.16
N MET A 227 0.03 -20.74 -10.14
CA MET A 227 -0.51 -21.55 -9.04
C MET A 227 -1.90 -22.04 -9.45
N ILE A 228 -2.05 -23.35 -9.67
CA ILE A 228 -3.30 -23.99 -10.08
C ILE A 228 -3.64 -25.04 -9.02
N ASP A 229 -4.81 -24.94 -8.40
CA ASP A 229 -5.27 -25.85 -7.35
C ASP A 229 -4.23 -26.11 -6.23
N ASN A 230 -3.57 -25.04 -5.77
CA ASN A 230 -2.47 -25.03 -4.80
C ASN A 230 -1.19 -25.77 -5.27
N HIS A 231 -1.06 -26.07 -6.56
CA HIS A 231 0.16 -26.62 -7.15
C HIS A 231 0.79 -25.60 -8.11
N SER A 232 2.11 -25.44 -8.00
CA SER A 232 2.84 -24.60 -8.95
C SER A 232 3.01 -25.34 -10.27
N SER A 233 2.61 -24.72 -11.38
CA SER A 233 2.88 -25.26 -12.72
C SER A 233 4.38 -25.23 -13.02
N ARG A 234 4.81 -26.04 -13.99
CA ARG A 234 6.11 -25.80 -14.63
C ARG A 234 6.08 -24.44 -15.31
N PRO A 235 7.18 -23.68 -15.34
CA PRO A 235 7.26 -22.47 -16.14
C PRO A 235 7.05 -22.76 -17.64
N PHE A 236 6.34 -21.87 -18.32
CA PHE A 236 6.03 -22.01 -19.76
C PHE A 236 6.00 -20.65 -20.45
N LEU A 237 6.17 -20.66 -21.77
CA LEU A 237 5.97 -19.49 -22.61
C LEU A 237 4.54 -19.45 -23.13
N ALA A 238 4.00 -18.25 -23.23
CA ALA A 238 2.68 -18.00 -23.81
C ALA A 238 2.66 -16.67 -24.58
N THR A 239 1.57 -16.44 -25.30
CA THR A 239 1.30 -15.16 -25.95
C THR A 239 0.03 -14.57 -25.36
N THR A 240 0.04 -13.28 -25.07
CA THR A 240 -1.16 -12.59 -24.56
C THR A 240 -2.23 -12.48 -25.64
N LEU A 241 -3.48 -12.42 -25.21
CA LEU A 241 -4.58 -12.12 -26.11
C LEU A 241 -4.45 -10.68 -26.64
N PRO A 242 -4.99 -10.40 -27.83
CA PRO A 242 -5.10 -9.03 -28.33
C PRO A 242 -6.00 -8.21 -27.39
N GLU A 243 -5.82 -6.90 -27.44
CA GLU A 243 -6.68 -5.97 -26.69
C GLU A 243 -8.15 -6.21 -27.08
N PRO A 244 -9.07 -6.33 -26.10
CA PRO A 244 -10.48 -6.50 -26.42
C PRO A 244 -10.98 -5.29 -27.22
N ALA A 245 -11.80 -5.56 -28.25
CA ALA A 245 -12.40 -4.49 -29.04
C ALA A 245 -13.16 -3.53 -28.10
N SER A 246 -12.91 -2.23 -28.26
CA SER A 246 -13.63 -1.21 -27.48
C SER A 246 -15.13 -1.38 -27.75
N ILE A 247 -15.89 -1.63 -26.69
CA ILE A 247 -17.35 -1.54 -26.75
C ILE A 247 -17.68 -0.03 -26.81
N ASN A 248 -17.97 0.46 -28.02
CA ASN A 248 -18.49 1.81 -28.23
C ASN A 248 -19.92 1.92 -27.71
#